data_ae50ce86d6fdf679ccc6896723513299
#
_entry.id   ae50ce86d6fdf679ccc6896723513299
#
_cell.length_a   1.000
_cell.length_b   1.000
_cell.length_c   1.000
_cell.angle_alpha   90.00
_cell.angle_beta   90.00
_cell.angle_gamma   90.00
#
_symmetry.space_group_name_H-M   'P 1'
#
loop_
_entity.id
_entity.type
_entity.pdbx_description
1 polymer ?
#
loop_
_entity_poly.entity_id
_entity_poly.type
_entity_poly.pdbx_seq_one_letter_code
_entity_poly.pdbx_strand_id
1 'polypeptide(L)'
;MPLSLLQFGSLKIWAPLVNLMVIPIMTFLYIPVLLLTLLLAGFSGYIPNFLVSYLTYISQLFWEFLDYFAQLDHVAWGWPIHGFWSFVLLTLAAAIILLPKAVPQRQWAFLIMIIALWPSDQTLPKNHFRAEFFDVGQGTSVLISTQNHHLLYDVGARFPSGFNMAEAVILPILRQLHIEQLDTVILSHDDNDHAGSYPDLAQGIVINQVLSTDGLHQACIVGRHWQWDGVRFDVLSPYNLYPNFKNNSSCVLKVSTATTSLLLTGDIEQAVEYRLIQQHTDDIKADVLLIPHHGSNTSSTPEFVTAVRPKIAINSSGAYNQFKHPTEQVKAVYENLNIPMIDTQNSGRITLTTSLKAKAEYKVKQFRQQNPRFWRR
;
A
#
# COMPACT_ATOMS: atom_id res chain seq x y z
N MET A 1 6.04 -19.19 -13.85
CA MET A 1 6.95 -18.21 -13.28
C MET A 1 6.78 -16.78 -13.79
N PRO A 2 6.81 -16.42 -15.10
CA PRO A 2 6.58 -15.02 -15.53
C PRO A 2 5.25 -14.43 -15.06
N LEU A 3 4.18 -15.25 -15.05
CA LEU A 3 2.86 -14.84 -14.59
C LEU A 3 2.83 -14.53 -13.08
N SER A 4 3.53 -15.31 -12.26
CA SER A 4 3.62 -15.08 -10.81
C SER A 4 4.38 -13.79 -10.51
N LEU A 5 5.47 -13.52 -11.24
CA LEU A 5 6.20 -12.25 -11.14
C LEU A 5 5.31 -11.05 -11.54
N LEU A 6 4.54 -11.18 -12.62
CA LEU A 6 3.62 -10.14 -13.07
C LEU A 6 2.53 -9.85 -12.04
N GLN A 7 2.01 -10.90 -11.38
CA GLN A 7 0.85 -10.80 -10.52
C GLN A 7 1.20 -10.46 -9.07
N PHE A 8 2.33 -10.98 -8.56
CA PHE A 8 2.74 -10.86 -7.17
C PHE A 8 4.02 -10.05 -6.95
N GLY A 9 4.71 -9.64 -8.03
CA GLY A 9 5.98 -8.88 -7.94
C GLY A 9 7.14 -9.64 -7.30
N SER A 10 6.97 -10.95 -7.01
CA SER A 10 7.99 -11.77 -6.34
C SER A 10 8.07 -13.16 -6.95
N LEU A 11 9.26 -13.72 -6.96
CA LEU A 11 9.53 -15.08 -7.38
C LEU A 11 9.75 -15.95 -6.15
N LYS A 12 8.83 -16.88 -5.91
CA LYS A 12 8.98 -17.91 -4.90
C LYS A 12 9.82 -19.06 -5.47
N ILE A 13 11.08 -19.13 -5.09
CA ILE A 13 12.04 -20.10 -5.67
C ILE A 13 11.60 -21.53 -5.41
N TRP A 14 11.05 -21.81 -4.25
CA TRP A 14 10.61 -23.13 -3.84
C TRP A 14 9.25 -23.56 -4.44
N ALA A 15 8.45 -22.62 -4.92
CA ALA A 15 7.11 -22.93 -5.43
C ALA A 15 7.07 -23.98 -6.53
N PRO A 16 7.99 -24.04 -7.52
CA PRO A 16 8.00 -25.10 -8.52
C PRO A 16 8.27 -26.49 -7.92
N LEU A 17 9.20 -26.57 -6.97
CA LEU A 17 9.55 -27.83 -6.31
C LEU A 17 8.37 -28.31 -5.45
N VAL A 18 7.80 -27.41 -4.65
CA VAL A 18 6.63 -27.69 -3.82
C VAL A 18 5.46 -28.15 -4.68
N ASN A 19 5.15 -27.45 -5.77
CA ASN A 19 4.05 -27.82 -6.67
C ASN A 19 4.31 -29.17 -7.37
N LEU A 20 5.54 -29.48 -7.72
CA LEU A 20 5.91 -30.76 -8.33
C LEU A 20 5.61 -31.94 -7.39
N MET A 21 5.74 -31.76 -6.09
CA MET A 21 5.46 -32.79 -5.09
C MET A 21 3.99 -32.79 -4.66
N VAL A 22 3.45 -31.61 -4.41
CA VAL A 22 2.10 -31.43 -3.85
C VAL A 22 1.00 -31.78 -4.84
N ILE A 23 1.11 -31.32 -6.09
CA ILE A 23 0.04 -31.52 -7.09
C ILE A 23 -0.23 -33.02 -7.34
N PRO A 24 0.77 -33.89 -7.57
CA PRO A 24 0.52 -35.32 -7.71
C PRO A 24 -0.09 -35.97 -6.46
N ILE A 25 0.41 -35.66 -5.28
CA ILE A 25 -0.12 -36.22 -4.01
C ILE A 25 -1.58 -35.81 -3.84
N MET A 26 -1.90 -34.55 -4.03
CA MET A 26 -3.28 -34.06 -3.90
C MET A 26 -4.20 -34.69 -4.96
N THR A 27 -3.76 -34.73 -6.21
CA THR A 27 -4.61 -35.19 -7.32
C THR A 27 -4.84 -36.70 -7.31
N PHE A 28 -3.80 -37.49 -7.00
CA PHE A 28 -3.87 -38.94 -7.15
C PHE A 28 -4.11 -39.69 -5.82
N LEU A 29 -3.91 -39.03 -4.70
CA LEU A 29 -4.06 -39.69 -3.39
C LEU A 29 -5.16 -39.02 -2.54
N TYR A 30 -5.02 -37.72 -2.25
CA TYR A 30 -5.90 -37.05 -1.30
C TYR A 30 -7.32 -36.85 -1.84
N ILE A 31 -7.46 -36.25 -3.03
CA ILE A 31 -8.76 -35.97 -3.65
C ILE A 31 -9.57 -37.27 -3.91
N PRO A 32 -9.02 -38.35 -4.46
CA PRO A 32 -9.76 -39.59 -4.64
C PRO A 32 -10.26 -40.21 -3.34
N VAL A 33 -9.44 -40.19 -2.27
CA VAL A 33 -9.88 -40.68 -0.96
C VAL A 33 -10.96 -39.80 -0.35
N LEU A 34 -10.85 -38.49 -0.49
CA LEU A 34 -11.88 -37.55 -0.05
C LEU A 34 -13.21 -37.78 -0.78
N LEU A 35 -13.17 -37.92 -2.11
CA LEU A 35 -14.36 -38.21 -2.92
C LEU A 35 -14.98 -39.55 -2.57
N LEU A 36 -14.18 -40.61 -2.37
CA LEU A 36 -14.65 -41.89 -1.90
C LEU A 36 -15.33 -41.80 -0.52
N THR A 37 -14.73 -41.04 0.40
CA THR A 37 -15.29 -40.81 1.74
C THR A 37 -16.66 -40.14 1.65
N LEU A 38 -16.78 -39.09 0.82
CA LEU A 38 -18.04 -38.38 0.60
C LEU A 38 -19.09 -39.27 -0.08
N LEU A 39 -18.68 -40.10 -1.02
CA LEU A 39 -19.57 -41.04 -1.70
C LEU A 39 -20.13 -42.09 -0.73
N LEU A 40 -19.27 -42.67 0.12
CA LEU A 40 -19.69 -43.63 1.15
C LEU A 40 -20.64 -42.96 2.17
N ALA A 41 -20.34 -41.73 2.59
CA ALA A 41 -21.23 -40.95 3.46
C ALA A 41 -22.63 -40.74 2.84
N GLY A 42 -22.68 -40.40 1.56
CA GLY A 42 -23.92 -40.17 0.84
C GLY A 42 -24.79 -41.42 0.69
N PHE A 43 -24.20 -42.60 0.48
CA PHE A 43 -24.92 -43.85 0.32
C PHE A 43 -25.30 -44.56 1.64
N SER A 44 -24.38 -44.54 2.61
CA SER A 44 -24.54 -45.30 3.89
C SER A 44 -25.00 -44.43 5.05
N GLY A 45 -24.96 -43.13 4.93
CA GLY A 45 -25.15 -42.22 6.06
C GLY A 45 -24.02 -42.29 7.12
N TYR A 46 -22.97 -43.09 6.87
CA TYR A 46 -21.89 -43.36 7.79
C TYR A 46 -20.52 -43.10 7.18
N ILE A 47 -19.66 -42.38 7.88
CA ILE A 47 -18.27 -42.15 7.50
C ILE A 47 -17.36 -43.02 8.39
N PRO A 48 -16.59 -43.96 7.84
CA PRO A 48 -15.63 -44.73 8.61
C PRO A 48 -14.57 -43.83 9.25
N ASN A 49 -14.42 -43.94 10.57
CA ASN A 49 -13.49 -43.10 11.33
C ASN A 49 -12.03 -43.16 10.83
N PHE A 50 -11.61 -44.31 10.32
CA PHE A 50 -10.25 -44.44 9.79
C PHE A 50 -10.01 -43.58 8.53
N LEU A 51 -11.01 -43.36 7.70
CA LEU A 51 -10.89 -42.47 6.51
C LEU A 51 -10.80 -41.00 6.95
N VAL A 52 -11.59 -40.61 7.97
CA VAL A 52 -11.50 -39.25 8.54
C VAL A 52 -10.13 -39.04 9.16
N SER A 53 -9.66 -39.99 9.97
CA SER A 53 -8.35 -39.91 10.62
C SER A 53 -7.21 -39.85 9.60
N TYR A 54 -7.29 -40.63 8.54
CA TYR A 54 -6.32 -40.60 7.44
C TYR A 54 -6.30 -39.25 6.72
N LEU A 55 -7.46 -38.71 6.33
CA LEU A 55 -7.55 -37.40 5.67
C LEU A 55 -7.03 -36.28 6.58
N THR A 56 -7.36 -36.32 7.87
CA THR A 56 -6.87 -35.34 8.86
C THR A 56 -5.36 -35.42 8.99
N TYR A 57 -4.80 -36.63 9.12
CA TYR A 57 -3.36 -36.83 9.24
C TYR A 57 -2.59 -36.32 7.99
N ILE A 58 -3.07 -36.69 6.81
CA ILE A 58 -2.47 -36.20 5.54
C ILE A 58 -2.58 -34.68 5.41
N SER A 59 -3.73 -34.10 5.82
CA SER A 59 -3.89 -32.64 5.84
C SER A 59 -2.89 -31.96 6.77
N GLN A 60 -2.67 -32.51 7.97
CA GLN A 60 -1.69 -31.95 8.91
C GLN A 60 -0.26 -32.00 8.36
N LEU A 61 0.17 -33.18 7.88
CA LEU A 61 1.47 -33.31 7.23
C LEU A 61 1.66 -32.33 6.04
N PHE A 62 0.59 -32.13 5.29
CA PHE A 62 0.59 -31.22 4.16
C PHE A 62 0.77 -29.78 4.62
N TRP A 63 0.05 -29.33 5.65
CA TRP A 63 0.20 -27.98 6.20
C TRP A 63 1.58 -27.77 6.83
N GLU A 64 2.11 -28.71 7.58
CA GLU A 64 3.47 -28.64 8.14
C GLU A 64 4.53 -28.54 7.04
N PHE A 65 4.35 -29.30 5.94
CA PHE A 65 5.22 -29.22 4.78
C PHE A 65 5.16 -27.85 4.10
N LEU A 66 3.97 -27.31 3.88
CA LEU A 66 3.81 -25.98 3.29
C LEU A 66 4.38 -24.88 4.18
N ASP A 67 4.12 -24.94 5.48
CA ASP A 67 4.64 -23.97 6.46
C ASP A 67 6.16 -23.99 6.51
N TYR A 68 6.78 -25.17 6.47
CA TYR A 68 8.25 -25.27 6.38
C TYR A 68 8.81 -24.51 5.18
N PHE A 69 8.25 -24.72 3.99
CA PHE A 69 8.69 -23.99 2.79
C PHE A 69 8.30 -22.52 2.79
N ALA A 70 7.18 -22.16 3.40
CA ALA A 70 6.78 -20.77 3.58
C ALA A 70 7.77 -19.99 4.47
N GLN A 71 8.30 -20.64 5.51
CA GLN A 71 9.33 -20.05 6.37
C GLN A 71 10.69 -19.88 5.67
N LEU A 72 11.01 -20.74 4.69
CA LEU A 72 12.23 -20.59 3.87
C LEU A 72 12.12 -19.43 2.85
N ASP A 73 10.92 -18.93 2.63
CA ASP A 73 10.62 -17.91 1.62
C ASP A 73 11.02 -16.47 2.04
N HIS A 74 11.81 -16.28 3.10
CA HIS A 74 12.44 -15.00 3.41
C HIS A 74 13.36 -14.49 2.30
N VAL A 75 13.69 -15.36 1.33
CA VAL A 75 14.38 -15.02 0.08
C VAL A 75 13.38 -14.97 -1.08
N ALA A 76 12.30 -14.19 -0.93
CA ALA A 76 11.53 -13.80 -2.08
C ALA A 76 12.37 -12.77 -2.86
N TRP A 77 13.03 -13.20 -3.91
CA TRP A 77 13.64 -12.27 -4.86
C TRP A 77 12.53 -11.45 -5.49
N GLY A 78 12.29 -10.26 -4.93
CA GLY A 78 11.45 -9.25 -5.51
C GLY A 78 12.13 -8.73 -6.77
N TRP A 79 11.73 -9.22 -7.94
CA TRP A 79 12.18 -8.68 -9.21
C TRP A 79 10.95 -8.14 -9.93
N PRO A 80 10.75 -6.81 -9.93
CA PRO A 80 9.59 -6.26 -10.60
C PRO A 80 9.72 -6.42 -12.10
N ILE A 81 8.66 -6.94 -12.68
CA ILE A 81 8.47 -6.84 -14.11
C ILE A 81 8.07 -5.40 -14.42
N HIS A 82 8.95 -4.67 -15.10
CA HIS A 82 8.74 -3.30 -15.50
C HIS A 82 7.75 -3.20 -16.68
N GLY A 83 6.47 -3.58 -16.43
CA GLY A 83 5.40 -3.45 -17.42
C GLY A 83 5.27 -4.63 -18.38
N PHE A 84 4.35 -4.45 -19.34
CA PHE A 84 3.96 -5.48 -20.31
C PHE A 84 5.13 -6.04 -21.13
N TRP A 85 6.06 -5.20 -21.55
CA TRP A 85 7.19 -5.63 -22.39
C TRP A 85 8.18 -6.52 -21.65
N SER A 86 8.48 -6.25 -20.39
CA SER A 86 9.32 -7.13 -19.57
C SER A 86 8.68 -8.51 -19.39
N PHE A 87 7.36 -8.57 -19.20
CA PHE A 87 6.61 -9.82 -19.17
C PHE A 87 6.71 -10.60 -20.48
N VAL A 88 6.52 -9.93 -21.61
CA VAL A 88 6.63 -10.54 -22.95
C VAL A 88 8.03 -11.10 -23.18
N LEU A 89 9.07 -10.32 -22.88
CA LEU A 89 10.48 -10.74 -23.04
C LEU A 89 10.82 -11.92 -22.13
N LEU A 90 10.37 -11.92 -20.88
CA LEU A 90 10.59 -13.06 -19.96
C LEU A 90 9.87 -14.32 -20.42
N THR A 91 8.66 -14.19 -20.94
CA THR A 91 7.89 -15.30 -21.48
C THR A 91 8.57 -15.87 -22.73
N LEU A 92 9.06 -15.00 -23.60
CA LEU A 92 9.83 -15.39 -24.80
C LEU A 92 11.14 -16.09 -24.43
N ALA A 93 11.88 -15.52 -23.47
CA ALA A 93 13.11 -16.13 -22.97
C ALA A 93 12.87 -17.52 -22.39
N ALA A 94 11.81 -17.67 -21.57
CA ALA A 94 11.41 -18.96 -21.00
C ALA A 94 11.05 -19.96 -22.10
N ALA A 95 10.27 -19.55 -23.10
CA ALA A 95 9.92 -20.39 -24.24
C ALA A 95 11.16 -20.86 -25.01
N ILE A 96 12.12 -19.97 -25.28
CA ILE A 96 13.38 -20.31 -25.98
C ILE A 96 14.23 -21.28 -25.14
N ILE A 97 14.30 -21.12 -23.82
CA ILE A 97 15.04 -22.04 -22.93
C ILE A 97 14.44 -23.45 -22.96
N LEU A 98 13.13 -23.56 -23.07
CA LEU A 98 12.41 -24.85 -23.12
C LEU A 98 12.52 -25.57 -24.47
N LEU A 99 13.01 -24.93 -25.53
CA LEU A 99 13.24 -25.58 -26.82
C LEU A 99 14.26 -26.71 -26.71
N PRO A 100 14.20 -27.73 -27.60
CA PRO A 100 15.16 -28.81 -27.64
C PRO A 100 16.60 -28.29 -27.76
N LYS A 101 17.58 -29.06 -27.20
CA LYS A 101 19.00 -28.66 -27.21
C LYS A 101 19.58 -28.49 -28.62
N ALA A 102 18.96 -29.07 -29.63
CA ALA A 102 19.36 -28.96 -31.04
C ALA A 102 19.08 -27.58 -31.66
N VAL A 103 18.28 -26.74 -31.01
CA VAL A 103 17.99 -25.37 -31.52
C VAL A 103 19.22 -24.49 -31.30
N PRO A 104 19.83 -23.94 -32.38
CA PRO A 104 21.03 -23.11 -32.27
C PRO A 104 20.68 -21.78 -31.55
N GLN A 105 21.68 -21.19 -30.89
CA GLN A 105 21.60 -19.83 -30.30
C GLN A 105 20.61 -19.68 -29.17
N ARG A 106 20.04 -20.75 -28.59
CA ARG A 106 19.12 -20.67 -27.43
C ARG A 106 19.74 -19.92 -26.22
N GLN A 107 21.09 -19.82 -26.17
CA GLN A 107 21.79 -19.02 -25.16
C GLN A 107 21.40 -17.53 -25.20
N TRP A 108 20.91 -16.99 -26.30
CA TRP A 108 20.41 -15.62 -26.39
C TRP A 108 19.20 -15.35 -25.48
N ALA A 109 18.52 -16.40 -25.04
CA ALA A 109 17.45 -16.26 -24.05
C ALA A 109 17.94 -15.64 -22.75
N PHE A 110 19.19 -15.91 -22.34
CA PHE A 110 19.77 -15.27 -21.15
C PHE A 110 19.97 -13.77 -21.35
N LEU A 111 20.36 -13.31 -22.54
CA LEU A 111 20.48 -11.90 -22.85
C LEU A 111 19.10 -11.22 -22.83
N ILE A 112 18.08 -11.86 -23.42
CA ILE A 112 16.70 -11.38 -23.39
C ILE A 112 16.21 -11.27 -21.93
N MET A 113 16.53 -12.24 -21.08
CA MET A 113 16.19 -12.23 -19.67
C MET A 113 16.87 -11.08 -18.92
N ILE A 114 18.15 -10.83 -19.17
CA ILE A 114 18.90 -9.69 -18.59
C ILE A 114 18.25 -8.37 -19.00
N ILE A 115 17.92 -8.19 -20.28
CA ILE A 115 17.25 -6.97 -20.78
C ILE A 115 15.86 -6.82 -20.14
N ALA A 116 15.10 -7.92 -20.02
CA ALA A 116 13.76 -7.90 -19.44
C ALA A 116 13.76 -7.55 -17.93
N LEU A 117 14.83 -7.92 -17.24
CA LEU A 117 15.03 -7.71 -15.82
C LEU A 117 15.86 -6.44 -15.53
N TRP A 118 16.25 -5.66 -16.57
CA TRP A 118 17.02 -4.45 -16.35
C TRP A 118 16.23 -3.45 -15.53
N PRO A 119 16.78 -2.94 -14.42
CA PRO A 119 16.08 -1.99 -13.57
C PRO A 119 15.70 -0.75 -14.38
N SER A 120 14.43 -0.36 -14.36
CA SER A 120 14.07 0.96 -14.84
C SER A 120 14.35 1.96 -13.73
N ASP A 121 15.31 2.81 -13.97
CA ASP A 121 15.69 3.88 -13.06
C ASP A 121 14.53 4.90 -12.98
N GLN A 122 13.75 4.85 -11.90
CA GLN A 122 12.66 5.77 -11.61
C GLN A 122 13.06 6.78 -10.54
N THR A 123 14.35 7.14 -10.49
CA THR A 123 14.83 8.13 -9.55
C THR A 123 14.13 9.46 -9.79
N LEU A 124 13.64 10.06 -8.72
CA LEU A 124 13.09 11.39 -8.75
C LEU A 124 14.25 12.40 -8.81
N PRO A 125 14.14 13.47 -9.58
CA PRO A 125 15.15 14.52 -9.54
C PRO A 125 15.05 15.33 -8.25
N LYS A 126 16.10 16.07 -7.92
CA LYS A 126 16.10 17.00 -6.78
C LYS A 126 14.94 18.00 -6.88
N ASN A 127 14.47 18.46 -5.72
CA ASN A 127 13.35 19.37 -5.58
C ASN A 127 11.99 18.80 -6.07
N HIS A 128 11.90 17.46 -6.15
CA HIS A 128 10.67 16.78 -6.56
C HIS A 128 10.31 15.71 -5.54
N PHE A 129 8.99 15.51 -5.36
CA PHE A 129 8.48 14.39 -4.58
C PHE A 129 7.38 13.65 -5.35
N ARG A 130 7.18 12.40 -4.95
CA ARG A 130 6.05 11.57 -5.33
C ARG A 130 5.33 11.16 -4.06
N ALA A 131 4.02 11.38 -4.02
CA ALA A 131 3.16 10.89 -2.95
C ALA A 131 2.24 9.81 -3.52
N GLU A 132 2.20 8.66 -2.88
CA GLU A 132 1.36 7.53 -3.24
C GLU A 132 0.38 7.25 -2.10
N PHE A 133 -0.89 7.51 -2.35
CA PHE A 133 -1.99 7.24 -1.43
C PHE A 133 -2.45 5.81 -1.66
N PHE A 134 -2.27 4.95 -0.69
CA PHE A 134 -2.61 3.54 -0.80
C PHE A 134 -4.09 3.31 -0.51
N ASP A 135 -4.69 2.35 -1.20
CA ASP A 135 -6.03 1.85 -0.91
C ASP A 135 -5.91 0.79 0.22
N VAL A 136 -5.92 1.27 1.44
CA VAL A 136 -5.86 0.45 2.68
C VAL A 136 -7.25 0.16 3.25
N GLY A 137 -8.30 0.33 2.44
CA GLY A 137 -9.67 0.28 2.95
C GLY A 137 -10.01 1.52 3.78
N GLN A 138 -10.73 1.33 4.88
CA GLN A 138 -10.95 2.43 5.84
C GLN A 138 -9.64 2.66 6.58
N GLY A 139 -9.13 3.90 6.49
CA GLY A 139 -7.85 4.30 7.08
C GLY A 139 -6.95 5.07 6.12
N THR A 140 -5.79 5.42 6.58
CA THR A 140 -4.81 6.21 5.82
C THR A 140 -3.47 5.49 5.70
N SER A 141 -2.86 5.60 4.52
CA SER A 141 -1.43 5.30 4.33
C SER A 141 -0.92 6.04 3.10
N VAL A 142 0.08 6.90 3.28
CA VAL A 142 0.66 7.72 2.21
C VAL A 142 2.17 7.60 2.21
N LEU A 143 2.72 7.06 1.13
CA LEU A 143 4.18 7.01 0.92
C LEU A 143 4.63 8.27 0.20
N ILE A 144 5.60 8.98 0.78
CA ILE A 144 6.25 10.13 0.16
C ILE A 144 7.69 9.76 -0.15
N SER A 145 8.05 9.84 -1.43
CA SER A 145 9.41 9.58 -1.92
C SER A 145 10.01 10.85 -2.47
N THR A 146 11.23 11.15 -2.08
CA THR A 146 12.12 12.13 -2.72
C THR A 146 13.18 11.39 -3.55
N GLN A 147 14.26 12.04 -3.95
CA GLN A 147 15.31 11.37 -4.74
C GLN A 147 15.92 10.17 -4.01
N ASN A 148 16.23 10.33 -2.70
CA ASN A 148 16.98 9.35 -1.92
C ASN A 148 16.28 8.93 -0.62
N HIS A 149 15.12 9.50 -0.29
CA HIS A 149 14.46 9.29 0.99
C HIS A 149 13.00 8.89 0.85
N HIS A 150 12.52 8.11 1.81
CA HIS A 150 11.17 7.58 1.86
C HIS A 150 10.53 7.84 3.23
N LEU A 151 9.36 8.47 3.23
CA LEU A 151 8.52 8.68 4.41
C LEU A 151 7.20 7.97 4.21
N LEU A 152 6.75 7.21 5.20
CA LEU A 152 5.41 6.65 5.24
C LEU A 152 4.58 7.36 6.31
N TYR A 153 3.48 7.95 5.90
CA TYR A 153 2.51 8.62 6.78
C TYR A 153 1.30 7.70 6.96
N ASP A 154 1.10 7.22 8.17
CA ASP A 154 0.13 6.20 8.59
C ASP A 154 0.30 4.82 7.91
N VAL A 155 -0.27 3.80 8.52
CA VAL A 155 -0.02 2.40 8.13
C VAL A 155 -1.30 1.56 8.03
N GLY A 156 -2.48 2.18 8.15
CA GLY A 156 -3.76 1.49 8.06
C GLY A 156 -4.03 0.52 9.20
N ALA A 157 -5.16 -0.18 9.09
CA ALA A 157 -5.74 -0.97 10.15
C ALA A 157 -5.12 -2.36 10.30
N ARG A 158 -5.18 -2.88 11.55
CA ARG A 158 -5.03 -4.29 11.89
C ARG A 158 -6.35 -4.84 12.43
N PHE A 159 -6.75 -6.03 11.99
CA PHE A 159 -8.01 -6.66 12.37
C PHE A 159 -7.79 -7.77 13.41
N PRO A 160 -8.81 -8.07 14.22
CA PRO A 160 -8.72 -9.14 15.23
C PRO A 160 -8.40 -10.54 14.66
N SER A 161 -8.68 -10.75 13.36
CA SER A 161 -8.32 -11.98 12.64
C SER A 161 -6.81 -12.15 12.40
N GLY A 162 -6.00 -11.13 12.72
CA GLY A 162 -4.58 -11.05 12.36
C GLY A 162 -4.33 -10.44 10.98
N PHE A 163 -5.35 -10.27 10.15
CA PHE A 163 -5.21 -9.55 8.87
C PHE A 163 -4.83 -8.10 9.11
N ASN A 164 -3.85 -7.58 8.37
CA ASN A 164 -3.34 -6.22 8.54
C ASN A 164 -2.96 -5.58 7.19
N MET A 165 -2.97 -4.26 7.13
CA MET A 165 -2.70 -3.51 5.91
C MET A 165 -1.20 -3.41 5.57
N ALA A 166 -0.32 -3.59 6.55
CA ALA A 166 1.11 -3.65 6.30
C ALA A 166 1.46 -4.82 5.36
N GLU A 167 1.01 -6.02 5.69
CA GLU A 167 1.29 -7.23 4.89
C GLU A 167 0.45 -7.30 3.61
N ALA A 168 -0.81 -6.86 3.66
CA ALA A 168 -1.72 -6.98 2.53
C ALA A 168 -1.46 -5.95 1.41
N VAL A 169 -1.01 -4.74 1.77
CA VAL A 169 -0.91 -3.61 0.84
C VAL A 169 0.47 -2.96 0.85
N ILE A 170 0.95 -2.52 2.02
CA ILE A 170 2.10 -1.63 2.12
C ILE A 170 3.40 -2.35 1.73
N LEU A 171 3.74 -3.42 2.42
CA LEU A 171 4.99 -4.18 2.16
C LEU A 171 5.08 -4.71 0.72
N PRO A 172 4.00 -5.26 0.11
CA PRO A 172 4.03 -5.62 -1.30
C PRO A 172 4.33 -4.45 -2.24
N ILE A 173 3.76 -3.26 -1.98
CA ILE A 173 4.01 -2.07 -2.79
C ILE A 173 5.45 -1.56 -2.58
N LEU A 174 5.94 -1.50 -1.34
CA LEU A 174 7.32 -1.10 -1.05
C LEU A 174 8.33 -2.02 -1.75
N ARG A 175 8.10 -3.34 -1.73
CA ARG A 175 8.91 -4.31 -2.49
C ARG A 175 8.83 -4.06 -4.00
N GLN A 176 7.64 -3.78 -4.54
CA GLN A 176 7.46 -3.44 -5.95
C GLN A 176 8.23 -2.17 -6.35
N LEU A 177 8.36 -1.22 -5.42
CA LEU A 177 9.09 0.03 -5.62
C LEU A 177 10.58 -0.07 -5.28
N HIS A 178 11.08 -1.24 -4.87
CA HIS A 178 12.47 -1.48 -4.40
C HIS A 178 12.86 -0.64 -3.19
N ILE A 179 11.90 -0.38 -2.30
CA ILE A 179 12.15 0.34 -1.07
C ILE A 179 12.45 -0.70 0.01
N GLU A 180 13.70 -0.77 0.44
CA GLU A 180 14.19 -1.72 1.44
C GLU A 180 14.21 -1.13 2.85
N GLN A 181 14.12 0.21 2.95
CA GLN A 181 14.06 0.93 4.22
C GLN A 181 13.18 2.17 4.12
N LEU A 182 12.60 2.56 5.23
CA LEU A 182 11.90 3.82 5.42
C LEU A 182 12.74 4.73 6.32
N ASP A 183 13.01 5.95 5.86
CA ASP A 183 13.74 6.93 6.65
C ASP A 183 12.90 7.41 7.83
N THR A 184 11.59 7.60 7.59
CA THR A 184 10.66 8.02 8.64
C THR A 184 9.29 7.37 8.43
N VAL A 185 8.71 6.89 9.52
CA VAL A 185 7.28 6.57 9.61
C VAL A 185 6.65 7.62 10.52
N ILE A 186 5.55 8.21 10.09
CA ILE A 186 4.72 9.09 10.94
C ILE A 186 3.43 8.36 11.24
N LEU A 187 3.13 8.18 12.52
CA LEU A 187 1.83 7.74 13.01
C LEU A 187 1.10 9.00 13.44
N SER A 188 0.10 9.41 12.63
CA SER A 188 -0.59 10.68 12.86
C SER A 188 -1.26 10.72 14.22
N HIS A 189 -1.91 9.63 14.62
CA HIS A 189 -2.49 9.38 15.93
C HIS A 189 -2.62 7.87 16.17
N ASP A 190 -3.13 7.45 17.33
CA ASP A 190 -3.11 6.06 17.81
C ASP A 190 -4.33 5.22 17.40
N ASP A 191 -5.29 5.75 16.63
CA ASP A 191 -6.43 4.98 16.16
C ASP A 191 -6.00 3.84 15.21
N ASN A 192 -6.72 2.74 15.27
CA ASN A 192 -6.35 1.50 14.60
C ASN A 192 -6.21 1.64 13.08
N ASP A 193 -7.03 2.46 12.44
CA ASP A 193 -7.02 2.67 10.99
C ASP A 193 -5.89 3.61 10.51
N HIS A 194 -5.07 4.11 11.43
CA HIS A 194 -3.85 4.89 11.18
C HIS A 194 -2.59 4.19 11.66
N ALA A 195 -2.57 3.69 12.90
CA ALA A 195 -1.39 3.09 13.53
C ALA A 195 -1.46 1.56 13.67
N GLY A 196 -2.62 0.93 13.42
CA GLY A 196 -2.88 -0.46 13.78
C GLY A 196 -1.91 -1.48 13.18
N SER A 197 -1.49 -1.29 11.94
CA SER A 197 -0.56 -2.19 11.25
C SER A 197 0.92 -1.90 11.52
N TYR A 198 1.26 -0.93 12.39
CA TYR A 198 2.64 -0.56 12.64
C TYR A 198 3.52 -1.72 13.17
N PRO A 199 3.05 -2.57 14.11
CA PRO A 199 3.85 -3.69 14.59
C PRO A 199 4.24 -4.69 13.47
N ASP A 200 3.34 -4.91 12.51
CA ASP A 200 3.59 -5.82 11.39
C ASP A 200 4.51 -5.17 10.34
N LEU A 201 4.35 -3.86 10.11
CA LEU A 201 5.26 -3.10 9.24
C LEU A 201 6.70 -3.12 9.79
N ALA A 202 6.88 -2.90 11.08
CA ALA A 202 8.19 -2.86 11.73
C ALA A 202 8.92 -4.22 11.70
N GLN A 203 8.19 -5.32 11.56
CA GLN A 203 8.77 -6.65 11.34
C GLN A 203 9.16 -6.88 9.87
N GLY A 204 8.51 -6.19 8.94
CA GLY A 204 8.66 -6.44 7.51
C GLY A 204 9.66 -5.55 6.76
N ILE A 205 10.09 -4.44 7.36
CA ILE A 205 11.01 -3.47 6.73
C ILE A 205 11.82 -2.70 7.78
N VAL A 206 13.01 -2.26 7.41
CA VAL A 206 13.86 -1.41 8.28
C VAL A 206 13.26 0.00 8.36
N ILE A 207 13.07 0.52 9.58
CA ILE A 207 12.57 1.87 9.85
C ILE A 207 13.62 2.63 10.67
N ASN A 208 14.13 3.73 10.12
CA ASN A 208 15.20 4.50 10.79
C ASN A 208 14.63 5.37 11.91
N GLN A 209 13.44 5.95 11.71
CA GLN A 209 12.82 6.87 12.65
C GLN A 209 11.31 6.71 12.67
N VAL A 210 10.71 6.82 13.84
CA VAL A 210 9.26 6.89 14.01
C VAL A 210 8.89 8.17 14.73
N LEU A 211 7.96 8.92 14.15
CA LEU A 211 7.33 10.08 14.74
C LEU A 211 5.87 9.72 15.09
N SER A 212 5.44 10.06 16.28
CA SER A 212 4.06 9.82 16.71
C SER A 212 3.56 10.87 17.68
N THR A 213 2.29 10.81 17.98
CA THR A 213 1.64 11.69 18.96
C THR A 213 1.24 10.95 20.24
N ASP A 214 1.49 9.63 20.30
CA ASP A 214 1.16 8.75 21.42
C ASP A 214 2.15 8.82 22.60
N GLY A 215 3.30 9.46 22.40
CA GLY A 215 4.38 9.54 23.39
C GLY A 215 5.29 8.31 23.49
N LEU A 216 5.07 7.28 22.66
CA LEU A 216 5.89 6.06 22.63
C LEU A 216 7.13 6.21 21.74
N HIS A 217 7.06 7.09 20.76
CA HIS A 217 8.14 7.37 19.81
C HIS A 217 8.58 8.83 19.87
N GLN A 218 9.38 9.27 18.90
CA GLN A 218 9.75 10.68 18.84
C GLN A 218 8.52 11.54 18.55
N ALA A 219 8.40 12.66 19.27
CA ALA A 219 7.23 13.51 19.19
C ALA A 219 7.06 14.15 17.79
N CYS A 220 5.88 13.97 17.20
CA CYS A 220 5.42 14.74 16.05
C CYS A 220 4.68 15.98 16.55
N ILE A 221 5.39 17.10 16.71
CA ILE A 221 4.83 18.36 17.24
C ILE A 221 5.27 19.56 16.41
N VAL A 222 4.52 20.63 16.50
CA VAL A 222 4.81 21.93 15.84
C VAL A 222 6.23 22.39 16.07
N GLY A 223 6.83 22.98 15.03
CA GLY A 223 8.21 23.44 15.02
C GLY A 223 9.20 22.40 14.52
N ARG A 224 8.80 21.13 14.47
CA ARG A 224 9.61 20.12 13.79
C ARG A 224 9.55 20.33 12.29
N HIS A 225 10.73 20.47 11.67
CA HIS A 225 10.85 20.59 10.22
C HIS A 225 12.18 19.98 9.76
N TRP A 226 12.21 19.53 8.51
CA TRP A 226 13.43 19.04 7.87
C TRP A 226 13.35 19.20 6.36
N GLN A 227 14.45 18.94 5.67
CA GLN A 227 14.51 18.99 4.22
C GLN A 227 15.27 17.78 3.67
N TRP A 228 14.68 17.11 2.69
CA TRP A 228 15.29 16.02 1.94
C TRP A 228 15.29 16.34 0.45
N ASP A 229 16.44 16.23 -0.20
CA ASP A 229 16.61 16.43 -1.64
C ASP A 229 15.97 17.73 -2.18
N GLY A 230 15.88 18.77 -1.35
CA GLY A 230 15.25 20.05 -1.68
C GLY A 230 13.74 20.11 -1.46
N VAL A 231 13.14 19.03 -0.96
CA VAL A 231 11.73 18.98 -0.51
C VAL A 231 11.68 19.29 0.98
N ARG A 232 10.82 20.22 1.38
CA ARG A 232 10.63 20.67 2.75
C ARG A 232 9.45 19.95 3.40
N PHE A 233 9.60 19.59 4.66
CA PHE A 233 8.62 18.96 5.52
C PHE A 233 8.44 19.80 6.77
N ASP A 234 7.21 20.21 7.07
CA ASP A 234 6.86 21.03 8.22
C ASP A 234 5.70 20.42 8.99
N VAL A 235 5.87 20.21 10.30
CA VAL A 235 4.81 19.77 11.20
C VAL A 235 4.03 20.98 11.71
N LEU A 236 2.72 21.04 11.44
CA LEU A 236 1.84 22.14 11.75
C LEU A 236 0.90 21.87 12.92
N SER A 237 0.76 20.63 13.37
CA SER A 237 -0.05 20.18 14.52
C SER A 237 0.48 18.81 14.98
N PRO A 238 0.32 18.44 16.28
CA PRO A 238 -0.16 19.22 17.41
C PRO A 238 0.93 20.11 18.02
N TYR A 239 0.53 21.03 18.89
CA TYR A 239 1.50 21.88 19.64
C TYR A 239 2.18 21.16 20.79
N ASN A 240 1.48 20.20 21.40
CA ASN A 240 1.97 19.35 22.47
C ASN A 240 1.39 17.96 22.31
N LEU A 241 2.01 16.98 22.93
CA LEU A 241 1.44 15.65 23.08
C LEU A 241 0.33 15.71 24.13
N TYR A 242 -0.89 15.46 23.71
CA TYR A 242 -2.05 15.43 24.60
C TYR A 242 -2.59 14.00 24.66
N PRO A 243 -2.25 13.20 25.68
CA PRO A 243 -2.87 11.90 25.89
C PRO A 243 -4.39 12.07 25.91
N ASN A 244 -5.11 11.26 25.18
CA ASN A 244 -6.59 11.25 25.07
C ASN A 244 -7.24 12.27 24.10
N PHE A 245 -6.49 13.04 23.30
CA PHE A 245 -7.08 13.91 22.28
C PHE A 245 -7.47 13.18 21.00
N LYS A 246 -7.18 11.88 20.89
CA LYS A 246 -7.56 11.03 19.74
C LYS A 246 -7.30 11.72 18.39
N ASN A 247 -8.31 11.79 17.53
CA ASN A 247 -8.26 12.44 16.22
C ASN A 247 -7.62 13.83 16.25
N ASN A 248 -7.94 14.64 17.27
CA ASN A 248 -7.43 15.99 17.42
C ASN A 248 -5.95 16.07 17.87
N SER A 249 -5.32 14.94 18.15
CA SER A 249 -3.87 14.83 18.32
C SER A 249 -3.12 14.58 17.02
N SER A 250 -3.82 14.46 15.89
CA SER A 250 -3.20 14.11 14.60
C SER A 250 -2.04 15.01 14.22
N CYS A 251 -0.94 14.37 13.82
CA CYS A 251 0.22 15.02 13.26
C CYS A 251 -0.09 15.57 11.87
N VAL A 252 -0.26 16.88 11.74
CA VAL A 252 -0.46 17.53 10.44
C VAL A 252 0.87 17.84 9.81
N LEU A 253 1.11 17.27 8.62
CA LEU A 253 2.37 17.42 7.89
C LEU A 253 2.14 18.15 6.58
N LYS A 254 2.90 19.23 6.35
CA LYS A 254 3.02 19.88 5.05
C LYS A 254 4.31 19.41 4.36
N VAL A 255 4.15 18.98 3.12
CA VAL A 255 5.28 18.63 2.22
C VAL A 255 5.30 19.62 1.08
N SER A 256 6.41 20.27 0.84
CA SER A 256 6.47 21.35 -0.14
C SER A 256 7.76 21.40 -0.94
N THR A 257 7.61 21.81 -2.19
CA THR A 257 8.67 22.26 -3.10
C THR A 257 8.44 23.73 -3.45
N ALA A 258 9.25 24.29 -4.32
CA ALA A 258 9.01 25.66 -4.82
C ALA A 258 7.71 25.82 -5.61
N THR A 259 7.15 24.73 -6.15
CA THR A 259 6.01 24.77 -7.09
C THR A 259 4.80 23.97 -6.68
N THR A 260 4.93 23.06 -5.74
CA THR A 260 3.85 22.12 -5.36
C THR A 260 3.89 21.85 -3.87
N SER A 261 2.71 21.83 -3.25
CA SER A 261 2.55 21.53 -1.83
C SER A 261 1.42 20.54 -1.59
N LEU A 262 1.63 19.67 -0.60
CA LEU A 262 0.71 18.66 -0.11
C LEU A 262 0.51 18.86 1.39
N LEU A 263 -0.74 18.89 1.85
CA LEU A 263 -1.10 18.90 3.25
C LEU A 263 -1.73 17.56 3.64
N LEU A 264 -1.07 16.86 4.57
CA LEU A 264 -1.55 15.64 5.21
C LEU A 264 -2.08 15.98 6.59
N THR A 265 -3.33 15.69 6.83
CA THR A 265 -4.10 16.21 7.97
C THR A 265 -4.34 15.17 9.06
N GLY A 266 -4.20 13.87 8.75
CA GLY A 266 -4.74 12.83 9.61
C GLY A 266 -6.24 13.06 9.84
N ASP A 267 -6.68 12.80 11.05
CA ASP A 267 -8.10 12.84 11.40
C ASP A 267 -8.47 14.07 12.22
N ILE A 268 -7.78 15.23 11.98
CA ILE A 268 -8.16 16.46 12.66
C ILE A 268 -9.64 16.79 12.45
N GLU A 269 -10.24 17.34 13.49
CA GLU A 269 -11.61 17.81 13.48
C GLU A 269 -11.68 19.35 13.52
N GLN A 270 -12.88 19.91 13.44
CA GLN A 270 -13.15 21.35 13.35
C GLN A 270 -12.33 22.20 14.34
N ALA A 271 -12.16 21.70 15.58
CA ALA A 271 -11.41 22.45 16.61
C ALA A 271 -9.95 22.69 16.22
N VAL A 272 -9.30 21.69 15.59
CA VAL A 272 -7.92 21.82 15.11
C VAL A 272 -7.88 22.60 13.81
N GLU A 273 -8.86 22.43 12.92
CA GLU A 273 -8.98 23.21 11.68
C GLU A 273 -9.02 24.72 11.99
N TYR A 274 -9.88 25.16 12.93
CA TYR A 274 -9.94 26.56 13.35
C TYR A 274 -8.63 27.06 13.96
N ARG A 275 -7.96 26.22 14.75
CA ARG A 275 -6.64 26.57 15.32
C ARG A 275 -5.60 26.77 14.23
N LEU A 276 -5.56 25.88 13.23
CA LEU A 276 -4.64 25.97 12.10
C LEU A 276 -4.89 27.26 11.28
N ILE A 277 -6.16 27.61 11.04
CA ILE A 277 -6.52 28.87 10.37
C ILE A 277 -5.97 30.07 11.15
N GLN A 278 -6.13 30.10 12.47
CA GLN A 278 -5.72 31.24 13.31
C GLN A 278 -4.19 31.37 13.43
N GLN A 279 -3.48 30.25 13.49
CA GLN A 279 -2.04 30.24 13.86
C GLN A 279 -1.12 30.01 12.67
N HIS A 280 -1.62 29.41 11.58
CA HIS A 280 -0.85 28.99 10.42
C HIS A 280 -1.51 29.34 9.08
N THR A 281 -2.23 30.46 8.99
CA THR A 281 -3.01 30.84 7.81
C THR A 281 -2.25 30.74 6.49
N ASP A 282 -0.99 31.12 6.46
CA ASP A 282 -0.16 31.03 5.27
C ASP A 282 0.51 29.67 5.11
N ASP A 283 0.81 29.00 6.22
CA ASP A 283 1.49 27.71 6.21
C ASP A 283 0.59 26.56 5.77
N ILE A 284 -0.74 26.63 6.04
CA ILE A 284 -1.68 25.57 5.64
C ILE A 284 -2.05 25.59 4.16
N LYS A 285 -1.73 26.65 3.42
CA LYS A 285 -2.00 26.71 1.97
C LYS A 285 -1.31 25.56 1.25
N ALA A 286 -2.06 24.79 0.45
CA ALA A 286 -1.54 23.62 -0.24
C ALA A 286 -2.27 23.36 -1.56
N ASP A 287 -1.55 22.92 -2.58
CA ASP A 287 -2.13 22.56 -3.87
C ASP A 287 -2.95 21.29 -3.80
N VAL A 288 -2.53 20.37 -2.93
CA VAL A 288 -3.20 19.08 -2.70
C VAL A 288 -3.50 18.93 -1.22
N LEU A 289 -4.73 18.55 -0.91
CA LEU A 289 -5.20 18.32 0.46
C LEU A 289 -5.61 16.86 0.62
N LEU A 290 -5.02 16.16 1.59
CA LEU A 290 -5.63 14.93 2.12
C LEU A 290 -6.84 15.37 2.97
N ILE A 291 -8.03 14.90 2.60
CA ILE A 291 -9.27 15.26 3.28
C ILE A 291 -9.22 14.76 4.72
N PRO A 292 -9.42 15.65 5.72
CA PRO A 292 -9.37 15.25 7.12
C PRO A 292 -10.41 14.20 7.48
N HIS A 293 -10.04 13.28 8.36
CA HIS A 293 -10.93 12.31 8.99
C HIS A 293 -11.79 11.54 7.96
N HIS A 294 -11.14 11.13 6.86
CA HIS A 294 -11.74 10.38 5.75
C HIS A 294 -13.00 11.03 5.15
N GLY A 295 -13.23 12.30 5.41
CA GLY A 295 -14.47 13.01 5.02
C GLY A 295 -15.62 12.82 6.00
N SER A 296 -15.33 12.72 7.30
CA SER A 296 -16.33 12.76 8.38
C SER A 296 -16.99 14.13 8.50
N ASN A 297 -18.24 14.17 8.94
CA ASN A 297 -18.96 15.42 9.25
C ASN A 297 -18.32 16.26 10.37
N THR A 298 -17.39 15.69 11.13
CA THR A 298 -16.66 16.41 12.19
C THR A 298 -15.51 17.26 11.68
N SER A 299 -15.24 17.20 10.37
CA SER A 299 -14.09 17.84 9.71
C SER A 299 -14.48 18.52 8.40
N SER A 300 -13.49 19.08 7.69
CA SER A 300 -13.65 19.72 6.37
C SER A 300 -14.60 20.92 6.42
N THR A 301 -14.41 21.81 7.42
CA THR A 301 -15.18 23.06 7.47
C THR A 301 -14.93 23.89 6.22
N PRO A 302 -15.97 24.59 5.68
CA PRO A 302 -15.81 25.46 4.52
C PRO A 302 -14.69 26.50 4.71
N GLU A 303 -14.53 27.00 5.94
CA GLU A 303 -13.50 27.97 6.33
C GLU A 303 -12.10 27.36 6.19
N PHE A 304 -11.91 26.11 6.66
CA PHE A 304 -10.63 25.41 6.55
C PHE A 304 -10.28 25.13 5.09
N VAL A 305 -11.22 24.55 4.34
CA VAL A 305 -10.99 24.25 2.92
C VAL A 305 -10.71 25.52 2.12
N THR A 306 -11.40 26.63 2.43
CA THR A 306 -11.15 27.95 1.81
C THR A 306 -9.78 28.51 2.18
N ALA A 307 -9.32 28.33 3.42
CA ALA A 307 -8.01 28.79 3.87
C ALA A 307 -6.87 27.99 3.24
N VAL A 308 -7.01 26.66 3.12
CA VAL A 308 -6.03 25.78 2.45
C VAL A 308 -5.95 26.06 0.95
N ARG A 309 -7.06 26.34 0.29
CA ARG A 309 -7.19 26.62 -1.16
C ARG A 309 -6.65 25.49 -2.05
N PRO A 310 -7.00 24.24 -1.82
CA PRO A 310 -6.46 23.15 -2.61
C PRO A 310 -6.99 23.19 -4.05
N LYS A 311 -6.13 22.82 -5.00
CA LYS A 311 -6.52 22.61 -6.40
C LYS A 311 -7.18 21.26 -6.60
N ILE A 312 -6.89 20.30 -5.70
CA ILE A 312 -7.45 18.95 -5.67
C ILE A 312 -7.46 18.43 -4.24
N ALA A 313 -8.49 17.71 -3.88
CA ALA A 313 -8.60 17.02 -2.61
C ALA A 313 -8.57 15.50 -2.82
N ILE A 314 -7.83 14.79 -1.98
CA ILE A 314 -7.72 13.33 -2.02
C ILE A 314 -8.36 12.78 -0.74
N ASN A 315 -9.31 11.86 -0.91
CA ASN A 315 -9.93 11.17 0.20
C ASN A 315 -9.39 9.75 0.32
N SER A 316 -9.00 9.35 1.52
CA SER A 316 -8.60 7.99 1.84
C SER A 316 -9.72 7.32 2.63
N SER A 317 -10.51 6.46 2.00
CA SER A 317 -11.61 5.75 2.65
C SER A 317 -11.88 4.42 1.93
N GLY A 318 -12.47 3.47 2.66
CA GLY A 318 -12.82 2.16 2.13
C GLY A 318 -14.13 2.17 1.35
N ALA A 319 -14.21 1.33 0.32
CA ALA A 319 -15.47 1.04 -0.35
C ALA A 319 -16.46 0.40 0.62
N TYR A 320 -17.71 0.86 0.61
CA TYR A 320 -18.77 0.36 1.50
C TYR A 320 -18.45 0.48 3.00
N ASN A 321 -17.63 1.48 3.40
CA ASN A 321 -17.31 1.67 4.81
C ASN A 321 -18.57 1.96 5.64
N GLN A 322 -18.61 1.43 6.86
CA GLN A 322 -19.76 1.55 7.76
C GLN A 322 -20.09 2.99 8.16
N PHE A 323 -19.13 3.90 8.07
CA PHE A 323 -19.29 5.31 8.41
C PHE A 323 -19.88 6.14 7.26
N LYS A 324 -19.97 5.54 6.06
CA LYS A 324 -20.39 6.22 4.82
C LYS A 324 -19.51 7.43 4.47
N HIS A 325 -18.23 7.35 4.78
CA HIS A 325 -17.24 8.37 4.41
C HIS A 325 -16.79 8.22 2.95
N PRO A 326 -16.56 9.35 2.22
CA PRO A 326 -16.85 10.71 2.64
C PRO A 326 -18.36 10.96 2.67
N THR A 327 -18.83 11.73 3.68
CA THR A 327 -20.25 12.03 3.83
C THR A 327 -20.73 12.99 2.75
N GLU A 328 -22.02 12.99 2.45
CA GLU A 328 -22.61 13.90 1.45
C GLU A 328 -22.40 15.37 1.83
N GLN A 329 -22.43 15.69 3.13
CA GLN A 329 -22.17 17.04 3.61
C GLN A 329 -20.75 17.49 3.26
N VAL A 330 -19.73 16.64 3.46
CA VAL A 330 -18.34 16.96 3.12
C VAL A 330 -18.17 17.07 1.60
N LYS A 331 -18.76 16.16 0.83
CA LYS A 331 -18.73 16.25 -0.64
C LYS A 331 -19.27 17.59 -1.12
N ALA A 332 -20.41 18.01 -0.58
CA ALA A 332 -21.02 19.30 -0.92
C ALA A 332 -20.10 20.50 -0.62
N VAL A 333 -19.27 20.46 0.44
CA VAL A 333 -18.29 21.53 0.69
C VAL A 333 -17.30 21.67 -0.47
N TYR A 334 -16.69 20.55 -0.92
CA TYR A 334 -15.73 20.59 -2.01
C TYR A 334 -16.39 20.92 -3.36
N GLU A 335 -17.59 20.42 -3.62
CA GLU A 335 -18.37 20.74 -4.83
C GLU A 335 -18.72 22.23 -4.90
N ASN A 336 -19.22 22.82 -3.81
CA ASN A 336 -19.57 24.24 -3.72
C ASN A 336 -18.36 25.16 -3.92
N LEU A 337 -17.18 24.70 -3.51
CA LEU A 337 -15.91 25.41 -3.71
C LEU A 337 -15.25 25.11 -5.07
N ASN A 338 -15.89 24.29 -5.91
CA ASN A 338 -15.36 23.82 -7.21
C ASN A 338 -13.99 23.13 -7.07
N ILE A 339 -13.76 22.38 -6.00
CA ILE A 339 -12.53 21.62 -5.78
C ILE A 339 -12.78 20.16 -6.18
N PRO A 340 -12.07 19.63 -7.19
CA PRO A 340 -12.21 18.24 -7.58
C PRO A 340 -11.73 17.33 -6.45
N MET A 341 -12.54 16.29 -6.16
CA MET A 341 -12.24 15.27 -5.16
C MET A 341 -11.97 13.92 -5.84
N ILE A 342 -10.90 13.26 -5.43
CA ILE A 342 -10.54 11.90 -5.84
C ILE A 342 -10.45 11.04 -4.59
N ASP A 343 -11.01 9.83 -4.64
CA ASP A 343 -10.98 8.91 -3.52
C ASP A 343 -10.24 7.61 -3.85
N THR A 344 -9.64 6.97 -2.83
CA THR A 344 -8.93 5.70 -2.96
C THR A 344 -9.89 4.55 -3.24
N GLN A 345 -11.11 4.59 -2.74
CA GLN A 345 -12.13 3.54 -2.92
C GLN A 345 -12.48 3.30 -4.40
N ASN A 346 -12.54 4.35 -5.22
CA ASN A 346 -12.84 4.27 -6.65
C ASN A 346 -11.57 4.18 -7.51
N SER A 347 -10.52 4.87 -7.08
CA SER A 347 -9.26 5.02 -7.84
C SER A 347 -8.28 3.87 -7.61
N GLY A 348 -8.38 3.15 -6.48
CA GLY A 348 -7.28 2.35 -5.96
C GLY A 348 -6.12 3.24 -5.54
N ARG A 349 -4.89 2.79 -5.69
CA ARG A 349 -3.72 3.63 -5.43
C ARG A 349 -3.75 4.91 -6.29
N ILE A 350 -3.60 6.07 -5.63
CA ILE A 350 -3.47 7.37 -6.27
C ILE A 350 -2.00 7.80 -6.18
N THR A 351 -1.41 8.17 -7.31
CA THR A 351 -0.02 8.65 -7.37
C THR A 351 -0.01 10.10 -7.80
N LEU A 352 0.46 10.98 -6.92
CA LEU A 352 0.79 12.37 -7.18
C LEU A 352 2.29 12.48 -7.44
N THR A 353 2.70 13.06 -8.56
CA THR A 353 4.11 13.32 -8.84
C THR A 353 4.27 14.78 -9.24
N THR A 354 5.18 15.49 -8.59
CA THR A 354 5.54 16.86 -8.96
C THR A 354 6.10 16.90 -10.39
N SER A 355 5.75 17.91 -11.15
CA SER A 355 6.07 17.96 -12.60
C SER A 355 7.43 18.58 -12.85
N LEU A 356 8.17 18.01 -13.81
CA LEU A 356 9.39 18.58 -14.39
C LEU A 356 9.13 19.67 -15.43
N LYS A 357 7.86 19.83 -15.84
CA LYS A 357 7.50 20.75 -16.92
C LYS A 357 6.96 22.06 -16.35
N ALA A 358 7.46 23.17 -16.81
CA ALA A 358 7.09 24.52 -16.39
C ALA A 358 5.58 24.89 -16.50
N LYS A 359 4.77 24.07 -17.18
CA LYS A 359 3.31 24.29 -17.35
C LYS A 359 2.40 23.43 -16.49
N ALA A 360 2.92 22.41 -15.80
CA ALA A 360 2.12 21.54 -14.94
C ALA A 360 2.84 21.39 -13.61
N GLU A 361 2.22 21.82 -12.52
CA GLU A 361 2.82 21.76 -11.18
C GLU A 361 2.96 20.33 -10.68
N TYR A 362 1.99 19.46 -11.00
CA TYR A 362 1.97 18.05 -10.64
C TYR A 362 1.15 17.22 -11.63
N LYS A 363 1.30 15.90 -11.55
CA LYS A 363 0.53 14.89 -12.29
C LYS A 363 -0.12 13.93 -11.31
N VAL A 364 -1.42 13.66 -11.49
CA VAL A 364 -2.15 12.65 -10.72
C VAL A 364 -2.46 11.46 -11.62
N LYS A 365 -2.20 10.26 -11.11
CA LYS A 365 -2.56 8.99 -11.73
C LYS A 365 -3.44 8.19 -10.78
N GLN A 366 -4.48 7.59 -11.32
CA GLN A 366 -5.41 6.72 -10.60
C GLN A 366 -5.25 5.29 -11.13
N PHE A 367 -4.88 4.36 -10.24
CA PHE A 367 -4.48 3.01 -10.67
C PHE A 367 -5.61 2.26 -11.39
N ARG A 368 -6.84 2.31 -10.86
CA ARG A 368 -7.98 1.59 -11.46
C ARG A 368 -8.39 2.16 -12.81
N GLN A 369 -8.29 3.47 -13.00
CA GLN A 369 -8.58 4.11 -14.30
C GLN A 369 -7.55 3.74 -15.37
N GLN A 370 -6.28 3.60 -14.98
CA GLN A 370 -5.22 3.22 -15.91
C GLN A 370 -5.18 1.72 -16.20
N ASN A 371 -5.77 0.91 -15.31
CA ASN A 371 -5.82 -0.54 -15.42
C ASN A 371 -7.27 -1.03 -15.32
N PRO A 372 -8.15 -0.69 -16.28
CA PRO A 372 -9.53 -1.10 -16.25
C PRO A 372 -9.64 -2.63 -16.37
N ARG A 373 -10.46 -3.23 -15.51
CA ARG A 373 -10.71 -4.68 -15.53
C ARG A 373 -12.21 -4.92 -15.54
N PHE A 374 -12.68 -5.85 -16.38
CA PHE A 374 -14.13 -6.09 -16.61
C PHE A 374 -14.89 -6.54 -15.34
N TRP A 375 -14.18 -7.10 -14.35
CA TRP A 375 -14.79 -7.53 -13.08
C TRP A 375 -14.77 -6.45 -11.97
N ARG A 376 -14.35 -5.23 -12.28
CA ARG A 376 -14.31 -4.08 -11.36
C ARG A 376 -15.28 -2.99 -11.81
N ARG A 377 -16.50 -3.38 -12.16
CA ARG A 377 -17.58 -2.46 -12.49
C ARG A 377 -18.36 -2.08 -11.25
#